data_cf069d522a1d1db729a38bbe87eb7637
#
_entry.id   cf069d522a1d1db729a38bbe87eb7637
#
_cell.length_a   1.000
_cell.length_b   1.000
_cell.length_c   1.000
_cell.angle_alpha   90.00
_cell.angle_beta   90.00
_cell.angle_gamma   90.00
#
_symmetry.space_group_name_H-M   'P 1'
#
loop_
_entity.id
_entity.type
_entity.pdbx_description
1 polymer ?
#
loop_
_entity_poly.entity_id
_entity_poly.type
_entity_poly.pdbx_seq_one_letter_code
_entity_poly.pdbx_strand_id
1 'polypeptide(L)'
;MNDVKYDVNDMPKPGLLIGLSFQHLFAMFGATVLVPILVGIDPAIALFSSGLGTLAHLTVTKYKIPAYMGSSFAYIAAMQMLMKSDGIAAVAQGAMAGGLVYLFVALIVKHAGKDWINKVLPPIVVGPIIMVIGLSLAANAVTDATTLNKSYSGYALLISMVTLFAVILFNMYGKKIVGVVPILLGLIVGYIFSLALGLLTGHSFVNFSEVSAAHWVQVPNFDIPFVDYSFKLYPSAILTMAPIAFVTMTEHFGHLMVLNSLTERDYFKDPGLDHTLTGDGLAQIIAGFFGAPPVTSYGENIGVMALSKVYSVYVISGAAVIAVVMSFIGKLSALLHSIPTPVLGGLSIALFGVIAASGLKILVEHKIDFDNKKNLLIASVILVSGIGGLMIDLGGLQITGVATSTILGIVLYQILPEPKADEA
;
A
#
# COMPACT_ATOMS: atom_id res chain seq x y z
N MET A 1 26.45 -11.12 13.15
CA MET A 1 27.07 -9.84 12.69
C MET A 1 28.02 -9.95 11.50
N ASN A 2 28.47 -11.11 11.07
CA ASN A 2 29.53 -11.22 10.05
C ASN A 2 29.14 -10.89 8.59
N ASP A 3 27.93 -10.40 8.31
CA ASP A 3 27.46 -10.21 6.92
C ASP A 3 26.83 -8.84 6.64
N VAL A 4 26.73 -7.95 7.66
CA VAL A 4 26.16 -6.60 7.49
C VAL A 4 27.17 -5.75 6.71
N LYS A 5 26.75 -5.19 5.56
CA LYS A 5 27.60 -4.35 4.71
C LYS A 5 27.56 -2.88 5.14
N TYR A 6 26.38 -2.39 5.51
CA TYR A 6 26.16 -1.05 6.05
C TYR A 6 25.06 -1.11 7.11
N ASP A 7 25.39 -0.72 8.34
CA ASP A 7 24.43 -0.62 9.42
C ASP A 7 23.56 0.65 9.27
N VAL A 8 22.57 0.80 10.13
CA VAL A 8 21.53 1.84 10.07
C VAL A 8 22.11 3.25 9.96
N ASN A 9 23.16 3.56 10.71
CA ASN A 9 23.78 4.88 10.76
C ASN A 9 24.99 5.04 9.81
N ASP A 10 25.32 4.01 9.04
CA ASP A 10 26.45 4.06 8.12
C ASP A 10 26.08 4.81 6.85
N MET A 11 26.95 5.73 6.43
CA MET A 11 26.79 6.45 5.17
C MET A 11 27.71 5.84 4.09
N PRO A 12 27.15 5.20 3.06
CA PRO A 12 27.95 4.71 1.94
C PRO A 12 28.65 5.84 1.17
N LYS A 13 29.74 5.50 0.46
CA LYS A 13 30.40 6.45 -0.45
C LYS A 13 29.39 6.97 -1.51
N PRO A 14 29.50 8.23 -1.98
CA PRO A 14 28.48 8.87 -2.82
C PRO A 14 28.01 8.06 -4.03
N GLY A 15 28.92 7.48 -4.81
CA GLY A 15 28.55 6.66 -5.97
C GLY A 15 27.78 5.38 -5.60
N LEU A 16 28.16 4.72 -4.50
CA LEU A 16 27.46 3.54 -4.00
C LEU A 16 26.13 3.92 -3.35
N LEU A 17 26.09 5.05 -2.62
CA LEU A 17 24.85 5.60 -2.04
C LEU A 17 23.77 5.78 -3.12
N ILE A 18 24.11 6.44 -4.23
CA ILE A 18 23.20 6.65 -5.35
C ILE A 18 22.72 5.31 -5.92
N GLY A 19 23.62 4.37 -6.20
CA GLY A 19 23.25 3.06 -6.75
C GLY A 19 22.34 2.26 -5.83
N LEU A 20 22.60 2.25 -4.52
CA LEU A 20 21.76 1.58 -3.53
C LEU A 20 20.42 2.30 -3.36
N SER A 21 20.39 3.64 -3.42
CA SER A 21 19.14 4.42 -3.39
C SER A 21 18.25 4.12 -4.59
N PHE A 22 18.81 4.00 -5.79
CA PHE A 22 18.05 3.54 -6.97
C PHE A 22 17.52 2.12 -6.80
N GLN A 23 18.26 1.21 -6.15
CA GLN A 23 17.78 -0.13 -5.87
C GLN A 23 16.51 -0.10 -5.00
N HIS A 24 16.49 0.72 -3.94
CA HIS A 24 15.32 0.91 -3.09
C HIS A 24 14.17 1.61 -3.82
N LEU A 25 14.48 2.59 -4.66
CA LEU A 25 13.50 3.25 -5.51
C LEU A 25 12.79 2.24 -6.42
N PHE A 26 13.53 1.39 -7.15
CA PHE A 26 12.95 0.40 -8.05
C PHE A 26 12.12 -0.66 -7.30
N ALA A 27 12.48 -1.00 -6.07
CA ALA A 27 11.71 -1.95 -5.27
C ALA A 27 10.31 -1.41 -4.93
N MET A 28 10.20 -0.14 -4.55
CA MET A 28 8.93 0.48 -4.19
C MET A 28 8.15 1.00 -5.40
N PHE A 29 8.83 1.24 -6.54
CA PHE A 29 8.26 1.98 -7.67
C PHE A 29 6.97 1.35 -8.19
N GLY A 30 7.01 0.02 -8.47
CA GLY A 30 5.85 -0.68 -9.03
C GLY A 30 4.61 -0.58 -8.15
N ALA A 31 4.76 -0.81 -6.87
CA ALA A 31 3.66 -0.72 -5.91
C ALA A 31 3.16 0.72 -5.73
N THR A 32 4.08 1.68 -5.59
CA THR A 32 3.76 3.09 -5.36
C THR A 32 3.01 3.73 -6.53
N VAL A 33 3.34 3.37 -7.79
CA VAL A 33 2.66 3.94 -8.97
C VAL A 33 1.36 3.21 -9.32
N LEU A 34 1.24 1.94 -8.97
CA LEU A 34 0.05 1.14 -9.29
C LEU A 34 -1.19 1.65 -8.55
N VAL A 35 -1.07 1.95 -7.26
CA VAL A 35 -2.20 2.42 -6.43
C VAL A 35 -2.88 3.66 -7.02
N PRO A 36 -2.15 4.78 -7.29
CA PRO A 36 -2.79 5.96 -7.86
C PRO A 36 -3.40 5.69 -9.24
N ILE A 37 -2.77 4.89 -10.10
CA ILE A 37 -3.34 4.54 -11.41
C ILE A 37 -4.68 3.81 -11.26
N LEU A 38 -4.78 2.82 -10.36
CA LEU A 38 -6.01 2.07 -10.11
C LEU A 38 -7.14 2.94 -9.54
N VAL A 39 -6.80 4.04 -8.89
CA VAL A 39 -7.76 4.98 -8.29
C VAL A 39 -8.10 6.13 -9.25
N GLY A 40 -7.27 6.38 -10.25
CA GLY A 40 -7.39 7.52 -11.18
C GLY A 40 -6.73 8.80 -10.67
N ILE A 41 -5.64 8.67 -9.88
CA ILE A 41 -4.81 9.76 -9.37
C ILE A 41 -3.50 9.78 -10.17
N ASP A 42 -2.92 10.97 -10.38
CA ASP A 42 -1.62 11.10 -11.07
C ASP A 42 -0.50 10.38 -10.28
N PRO A 43 0.20 9.39 -10.87
CA PRO A 43 1.30 8.70 -10.22
C PRO A 43 2.45 9.61 -9.76
N ALA A 44 2.63 10.77 -10.39
CA ALA A 44 3.64 11.74 -9.99
C ALA A 44 3.38 12.28 -8.59
N ILE A 45 2.11 12.53 -8.22
CA ILE A 45 1.74 12.97 -6.86
C ILE A 45 2.08 11.91 -5.82
N ALA A 46 1.84 10.63 -6.15
CA ALA A 46 2.15 9.54 -5.25
C ALA A 46 3.67 9.36 -5.06
N LEU A 47 4.48 9.50 -6.12
CA LEU A 47 5.94 9.49 -6.01
C LEU A 47 6.45 10.64 -5.14
N PHE A 48 5.93 11.87 -5.36
CA PHE A 48 6.27 13.02 -4.54
C PHE A 48 5.96 12.80 -3.07
N SER A 49 4.72 12.40 -2.78
CA SER A 49 4.23 12.22 -1.42
C SER A 49 4.90 11.06 -0.70
N SER A 50 5.19 9.97 -1.42
CA SER A 50 5.96 8.83 -0.93
C SER A 50 7.38 9.26 -0.49
N GLY A 51 8.09 10.02 -1.33
CA GLY A 51 9.41 10.54 -0.99
C GLY A 51 9.36 11.52 0.19
N LEU A 52 8.46 12.51 0.15
CA LEU A 52 8.33 13.49 1.21
C LEU A 52 7.86 12.85 2.54
N GLY A 53 6.89 11.92 2.48
CA GLY A 53 6.42 11.15 3.61
C GLY A 53 7.53 10.30 4.24
N THR A 54 8.37 9.67 3.42
CA THR A 54 9.55 8.92 3.90
C THR A 54 10.54 9.84 4.64
N LEU A 55 10.84 11.01 4.10
CA LEU A 55 11.73 11.99 4.75
C LEU A 55 11.13 12.48 6.08
N ALA A 56 9.82 12.72 6.13
CA ALA A 56 9.12 13.09 7.35
C ALA A 56 9.19 11.98 8.40
N HIS A 57 8.90 10.72 8.00
CA HIS A 57 9.01 9.55 8.88
C HIS A 57 10.44 9.40 9.44
N LEU A 58 11.47 9.47 8.59
CA LEU A 58 12.87 9.40 9.03
C LEU A 58 13.22 10.51 10.01
N THR A 59 12.73 11.72 9.78
CA THR A 59 12.97 12.86 10.68
C THR A 59 12.33 12.65 12.04
N VAL A 60 11.07 12.23 12.09
CA VAL A 60 10.33 11.96 13.35
C VAL A 60 10.96 10.80 14.12
N THR A 61 11.41 9.75 13.43
CA THR A 61 12.10 8.60 14.02
C THR A 61 13.59 8.86 14.29
N LYS A 62 14.03 10.12 14.17
CA LYS A 62 15.40 10.58 14.43
C LYS A 62 16.44 9.80 13.61
N TYR A 63 16.11 9.45 12.38
CA TYR A 63 16.95 8.64 11.49
C TYR A 63 17.40 7.30 12.09
N LYS A 64 16.54 6.69 12.93
CA LYS A 64 16.84 5.40 13.56
C LYS A 64 16.24 4.21 12.81
N ILE A 65 15.19 4.42 12.03
CA ILE A 65 14.43 3.34 11.39
C ILE A 65 14.54 3.44 9.86
N PRO A 66 15.16 2.47 9.19
CA PRO A 66 15.30 2.47 7.73
C PRO A 66 14.02 1.99 7.05
N ALA A 67 12.88 2.69 7.24
CA ALA A 67 11.62 2.37 6.59
C ALA A 67 11.34 3.33 5.43
N TYR A 68 10.87 2.79 4.30
CA TYR A 68 10.38 3.56 3.16
C TYR A 68 8.85 3.58 3.19
N MET A 69 8.25 4.74 2.91
CA MET A 69 6.80 4.94 2.89
C MET A 69 6.29 4.98 1.45
N GLY A 70 5.28 4.19 1.13
CA GLY A 70 4.68 4.20 -0.21
C GLY A 70 3.17 4.02 -0.17
N SER A 71 2.51 4.12 -1.33
CA SER A 71 1.05 4.11 -1.45
C SER A 71 0.43 2.83 -0.91
N SER A 72 -0.52 2.95 0.01
CA SER A 72 -1.15 1.81 0.67
C SER A 72 -2.24 1.16 -0.17
N PHE A 73 -2.15 -0.15 -0.40
CA PHE A 73 -3.17 -0.95 -1.08
C PHE A 73 -4.46 -1.08 -0.26
N ALA A 74 -4.38 -0.97 1.07
CA ALA A 74 -5.53 -1.13 1.96
C ALA A 74 -6.66 -0.14 1.67
N TYR A 75 -6.33 1.02 1.13
CA TYR A 75 -7.29 2.10 0.86
C TYR A 75 -7.89 2.08 -0.54
N ILE A 76 -7.42 1.23 -1.48
CA ILE A 76 -7.84 1.30 -2.90
C ILE A 76 -9.36 1.25 -3.05
N ALA A 77 -10.03 0.26 -2.43
CA ALA A 77 -11.48 0.11 -2.55
C ALA A 77 -12.24 1.34 -2.03
N ALA A 78 -11.82 1.88 -0.87
CA ALA A 78 -12.38 3.09 -0.30
C ALA A 78 -12.15 4.32 -1.19
N MET A 79 -10.93 4.47 -1.70
CA MET A 79 -10.58 5.57 -2.61
C MET A 79 -11.35 5.49 -3.93
N GLN A 80 -11.46 4.29 -4.55
CA GLN A 80 -12.24 4.12 -5.79
C GLN A 80 -13.72 4.48 -5.61
N MET A 81 -14.30 4.16 -4.46
CA MET A 81 -15.66 4.56 -4.12
C MET A 81 -15.76 6.09 -3.98
N LEU A 82 -14.89 6.70 -3.18
CA LEU A 82 -14.90 8.14 -2.91
C LEU A 82 -14.59 8.96 -4.16
N MET A 83 -13.70 8.50 -5.02
CA MET A 83 -13.42 9.15 -6.30
C MET A 83 -14.67 9.24 -7.19
N LYS A 84 -15.53 8.21 -7.16
CA LYS A 84 -16.78 8.18 -7.93
C LYS A 84 -17.89 9.04 -7.33
N SER A 85 -17.98 9.13 -6.00
CA SER A 85 -19.07 9.86 -5.31
C SER A 85 -18.73 11.32 -5.04
N ASP A 86 -17.52 11.61 -4.56
CA ASP A 86 -17.16 12.89 -3.96
C ASP A 86 -15.84 13.48 -4.52
N GLY A 87 -15.10 12.71 -5.31
CA GLY A 87 -13.86 13.13 -5.98
C GLY A 87 -12.63 13.16 -5.08
N ILE A 88 -11.55 13.74 -5.61
CA ILE A 88 -10.21 13.73 -5.01
C ILE A 88 -10.18 14.44 -3.65
N ALA A 89 -10.94 15.51 -3.44
CA ALA A 89 -10.99 16.24 -2.19
C ALA A 89 -11.46 15.38 -1.02
N ALA A 90 -12.41 14.45 -1.26
CA ALA A 90 -12.86 13.48 -0.27
C ALA A 90 -11.76 12.45 0.05
N VAL A 91 -11.10 11.93 -0.99
CA VAL A 91 -9.97 11.00 -0.82
C VAL A 91 -8.85 11.66 -0.01
N ALA A 92 -8.48 12.89 -0.32
CA ALA A 92 -7.48 13.67 0.38
C ALA A 92 -7.82 13.83 1.88
N GLN A 93 -9.07 14.19 2.20
CA GLN A 93 -9.52 14.29 3.60
C GLN A 93 -9.53 12.93 4.30
N GLY A 94 -9.95 11.87 3.63
CA GLY A 94 -9.90 10.51 4.17
C GLY A 94 -8.47 10.07 4.48
N ALA A 95 -7.51 10.39 3.62
CA ALA A 95 -6.09 10.13 3.83
C ALA A 95 -5.55 10.89 5.06
N MET A 96 -5.85 12.19 5.16
CA MET A 96 -5.48 12.98 6.33
C MET A 96 -6.13 12.47 7.62
N ALA A 97 -7.40 12.04 7.56
CA ALA A 97 -8.10 11.45 8.70
C ALA A 97 -7.43 10.15 9.16
N GLY A 98 -7.02 9.28 8.24
CA GLY A 98 -6.20 8.10 8.56
C GLY A 98 -4.92 8.47 9.30
N GLY A 99 -4.18 9.48 8.83
CA GLY A 99 -3.00 9.99 9.50
C GLY A 99 -3.28 10.56 10.89
N LEU A 100 -4.40 11.26 11.08
CA LEU A 100 -4.82 11.76 12.41
C LEU A 100 -5.12 10.60 13.37
N VAL A 101 -5.72 9.49 12.90
CA VAL A 101 -5.90 8.28 13.72
C VAL A 101 -4.56 7.73 14.19
N TYR A 102 -3.53 7.68 13.32
CA TYR A 102 -2.18 7.28 13.71
C TYR A 102 -1.60 8.18 14.81
N LEU A 103 -1.74 9.52 14.66
CA LEU A 103 -1.26 10.46 15.69
C LEU A 103 -2.00 10.28 17.01
N PHE A 104 -3.32 10.05 16.96
CA PHE A 104 -4.12 9.78 18.14
C PHE A 104 -3.69 8.48 18.84
N VAL A 105 -3.49 7.40 18.09
CA VAL A 105 -2.99 6.13 18.62
C VAL A 105 -1.57 6.28 19.17
N ALA A 106 -0.69 7.02 18.48
CA ALA A 106 0.65 7.33 18.98
C ALA A 106 0.61 8.01 20.36
N LEU A 107 -0.31 8.96 20.53
CA LEU A 107 -0.51 9.64 21.82
C LEU A 107 -0.97 8.67 22.91
N ILE A 108 -1.90 7.78 22.61
CA ILE A 108 -2.34 6.74 23.56
C ILE A 108 -1.17 5.81 23.93
N VAL A 109 -0.41 5.34 22.92
CA VAL A 109 0.74 4.46 23.13
C VAL A 109 1.78 5.11 24.02
N LYS A 110 2.04 6.40 23.84
CA LYS A 110 2.98 7.18 24.66
C LYS A 110 2.59 7.21 26.14
N HIS A 111 1.30 7.27 26.45
CA HIS A 111 0.81 7.42 27.84
C HIS A 111 0.34 6.11 28.46
N ALA A 112 -0.27 5.21 27.70
CA ALA A 112 -0.86 3.95 28.19
C ALA A 112 -0.08 2.69 27.78
N GLY A 113 1.01 2.83 27.02
CA GLY A 113 1.76 1.69 26.49
C GLY A 113 1.08 1.04 25.28
N LYS A 114 1.62 -0.10 24.83
CA LYS A 114 1.18 -0.79 23.60
C LYS A 114 0.26 -2.00 23.81
N ASP A 115 0.13 -2.48 25.06
CA ASP A 115 -0.50 -3.79 25.35
C ASP A 115 -2.00 -3.84 25.04
N TRP A 116 -2.67 -2.69 25.00
CA TRP A 116 -4.08 -2.58 24.61
C TRP A 116 -4.33 -2.86 23.13
N ILE A 117 -3.31 -2.65 22.25
CA ILE A 117 -3.46 -2.83 20.81
C ILE A 117 -3.84 -4.27 20.48
N ASN A 118 -3.14 -5.24 21.06
CA ASN A 118 -3.43 -6.67 20.87
C ASN A 118 -4.82 -7.08 21.37
N LYS A 119 -5.39 -6.30 22.32
CA LYS A 119 -6.75 -6.53 22.82
C LYS A 119 -7.82 -5.97 21.87
N VAL A 120 -7.50 -4.94 21.10
CA VAL A 120 -8.42 -4.32 20.13
C VAL A 120 -8.29 -4.97 18.76
N LEU A 121 -7.08 -5.30 18.36
CA LEU A 121 -6.72 -5.84 17.04
C LEU A 121 -5.99 -7.20 17.18
N PRO A 122 -6.68 -8.25 17.69
CA PRO A 122 -6.06 -9.57 17.74
C PRO A 122 -5.94 -10.20 16.35
N PRO A 123 -5.05 -11.20 16.16
CA PRO A 123 -4.82 -11.85 14.87
C PRO A 123 -6.08 -12.37 14.19
N ILE A 124 -7.08 -12.84 14.97
CA ILE A 124 -8.38 -13.32 14.45
C ILE A 124 -9.21 -12.20 13.79
N VAL A 125 -8.99 -10.95 14.17
CA VAL A 125 -9.62 -9.79 13.54
C VAL A 125 -8.77 -9.31 12.36
N VAL A 126 -7.47 -9.15 12.56
CA VAL A 126 -6.53 -8.58 11.57
C VAL A 126 -6.39 -9.47 10.34
N GLY A 127 -6.23 -10.79 10.51
CA GLY A 127 -6.05 -11.73 9.39
C GLY A 127 -7.19 -11.65 8.37
N PRO A 128 -8.46 -11.85 8.78
CA PRO A 128 -9.61 -11.74 7.87
C PRO A 128 -9.76 -10.36 7.23
N ILE A 129 -9.46 -9.25 7.93
CA ILE A 129 -9.53 -7.92 7.35
C ILE A 129 -8.51 -7.75 6.22
N ILE A 130 -7.27 -8.23 6.40
CA ILE A 130 -6.26 -8.22 5.34
C ILE A 130 -6.69 -9.09 4.15
N MET A 131 -7.34 -10.24 4.41
CA MET A 131 -7.93 -11.04 3.34
C MET A 131 -9.00 -10.25 2.58
N VAL A 132 -9.87 -9.53 3.27
CA VAL A 132 -10.89 -8.65 2.67
C VAL A 132 -10.25 -7.59 1.78
N ILE A 133 -9.16 -6.94 2.20
CA ILE A 133 -8.46 -5.93 1.40
C ILE A 133 -8.10 -6.49 0.01
N GLY A 134 -7.50 -7.68 -0.04
CA GLY A 134 -7.15 -8.30 -1.32
C GLY A 134 -8.37 -8.77 -2.11
N LEU A 135 -9.29 -9.50 -1.46
CA LEU A 135 -10.40 -10.17 -2.15
C LEU A 135 -11.52 -9.22 -2.60
N SER A 136 -11.74 -8.10 -1.91
CA SER A 136 -12.75 -7.10 -2.30
C SER A 136 -12.46 -6.46 -3.67
N LEU A 137 -11.21 -6.47 -4.10
CA LEU A 137 -10.77 -5.93 -5.39
C LEU A 137 -10.61 -7.00 -6.48
N ALA A 138 -10.84 -8.29 -6.16
CA ALA A 138 -10.61 -9.38 -7.11
C ALA A 138 -11.46 -9.27 -8.38
N ALA A 139 -12.73 -8.88 -8.25
CA ALA A 139 -13.61 -8.69 -9.40
C ALA A 139 -13.12 -7.57 -10.34
N ASN A 140 -12.61 -6.46 -9.79
CA ASN A 140 -12.03 -5.38 -10.56
C ASN A 140 -10.79 -5.85 -11.30
N ALA A 141 -9.88 -6.54 -10.62
CA ALA A 141 -8.66 -7.09 -11.22
C ALA A 141 -8.98 -8.03 -12.40
N VAL A 142 -9.96 -8.92 -12.25
CA VAL A 142 -10.40 -9.83 -13.32
C VAL A 142 -11.04 -9.05 -14.48
N THR A 143 -11.86 -8.04 -14.19
CA THR A 143 -12.46 -7.17 -15.21
C THR A 143 -11.38 -6.45 -16.01
N ASP A 144 -10.41 -5.82 -15.35
CA ASP A 144 -9.29 -5.13 -15.99
C ASP A 144 -8.41 -6.09 -16.82
N ALA A 145 -8.26 -7.34 -16.34
CA ALA A 145 -7.49 -8.36 -17.05
C ALA A 145 -8.17 -8.91 -18.30
N THR A 146 -9.49 -8.83 -18.39
CA THR A 146 -10.26 -9.52 -19.45
C THR A 146 -11.01 -8.58 -20.38
N THR A 147 -11.07 -7.27 -20.12
CA THR A 147 -11.87 -6.35 -20.92
C THR A 147 -11.02 -5.26 -21.60
N LEU A 148 -11.43 -4.90 -22.81
CA LEU A 148 -11.04 -3.68 -23.52
C LEU A 148 -12.32 -2.97 -23.97
N ASN A 149 -12.38 -1.65 -23.80
CA ASN A 149 -13.55 -0.84 -24.17
C ASN A 149 -14.86 -1.40 -23.58
N LYS A 150 -14.83 -1.85 -22.31
CA LYS A 150 -15.96 -2.42 -21.54
C LYS A 150 -16.51 -3.74 -22.11
N SER A 151 -15.81 -4.42 -22.99
CA SER A 151 -16.20 -5.72 -23.53
C SER A 151 -15.08 -6.74 -23.37
N TYR A 152 -15.45 -8.03 -23.26
CA TYR A 152 -14.46 -9.11 -23.17
C TYR A 152 -13.56 -9.10 -24.40
N SER A 153 -12.26 -9.27 -24.19
CA SER A 153 -11.24 -9.30 -25.24
C SER A 153 -10.20 -10.40 -24.97
N GLY A 154 -10.03 -11.30 -25.94
CA GLY A 154 -8.97 -12.31 -25.86
C GLY A 154 -7.57 -11.69 -25.87
N TYR A 155 -7.39 -10.53 -26.49
CA TYR A 155 -6.12 -9.78 -26.42
C TYR A 155 -5.86 -9.24 -25.01
N ALA A 156 -6.90 -8.73 -24.32
CA ALA A 156 -6.77 -8.30 -22.93
C ALA A 156 -6.35 -9.46 -22.03
N LEU A 157 -7.03 -10.59 -22.13
CA LEU A 157 -6.68 -11.79 -21.39
C LEU A 157 -5.23 -12.23 -21.67
N LEU A 158 -4.80 -12.23 -22.93
CA LEU A 158 -3.44 -12.63 -23.29
C LEU A 158 -2.39 -11.69 -22.67
N ILE A 159 -2.59 -10.37 -22.78
CA ILE A 159 -1.69 -9.36 -22.18
C ILE A 159 -1.61 -9.55 -20.66
N SER A 160 -2.77 -9.70 -20.02
CA SER A 160 -2.82 -9.85 -18.56
C SER A 160 -2.16 -11.15 -18.09
N MET A 161 -2.36 -12.27 -18.79
CA MET A 161 -1.71 -13.53 -18.47
C MET A 161 -0.19 -13.47 -18.62
N VAL A 162 0.32 -12.88 -19.70
CA VAL A 162 1.76 -12.68 -19.87
C VAL A 162 2.33 -11.83 -18.73
N THR A 163 1.64 -10.77 -18.34
CA THR A 163 2.04 -9.92 -17.22
C THR A 163 2.04 -10.68 -15.90
N LEU A 164 0.96 -11.41 -15.61
CA LEU A 164 0.82 -12.22 -14.39
C LEU A 164 1.92 -13.29 -14.29
N PHE A 165 2.13 -14.04 -15.37
CA PHE A 165 3.17 -15.07 -15.39
C PHE A 165 4.58 -14.48 -15.27
N ALA A 166 4.83 -13.30 -15.84
CA ALA A 166 6.10 -12.61 -15.68
C ALA A 166 6.34 -12.25 -14.18
N VAL A 167 5.33 -11.69 -13.50
CA VAL A 167 5.42 -11.40 -12.05
C VAL A 167 5.74 -12.68 -11.27
N ILE A 168 5.01 -13.77 -11.53
CA ILE A 168 5.21 -15.06 -10.85
C ILE A 168 6.62 -15.59 -11.10
N LEU A 169 7.08 -15.58 -12.34
CA LEU A 169 8.42 -16.07 -12.69
C LEU A 169 9.52 -15.24 -12.04
N PHE A 170 9.41 -13.92 -12.05
CA PHE A 170 10.40 -13.06 -11.40
C PHE A 170 10.37 -13.20 -9.88
N ASN A 171 9.20 -13.41 -9.27
CA ASN A 171 9.08 -13.63 -7.84
C ASN A 171 9.69 -14.98 -7.41
N MET A 172 9.42 -16.04 -8.16
CA MET A 172 9.85 -17.41 -7.80
C MET A 172 11.31 -17.71 -8.17
N TYR A 173 11.76 -17.22 -9.33
CA TYR A 173 13.07 -17.58 -9.88
C TYR A 173 14.05 -16.40 -9.93
N GLY A 174 13.59 -15.20 -9.64
CA GLY A 174 14.42 -14.00 -9.63
C GLY A 174 15.51 -14.09 -8.57
N LYS A 175 16.76 -13.83 -9.00
CA LYS A 175 17.93 -13.79 -8.10
C LYS A 175 18.38 -12.35 -7.88
N LYS A 176 18.90 -12.04 -6.71
CA LYS A 176 19.41 -10.70 -6.35
C LYS A 176 18.32 -9.63 -6.55
N ILE A 177 18.61 -8.56 -7.30
CA ILE A 177 17.70 -7.44 -7.58
C ILE A 177 16.42 -7.91 -8.30
N VAL A 178 16.52 -8.86 -9.23
CA VAL A 178 15.37 -9.36 -10.01
C VAL A 178 14.27 -9.92 -9.10
N GLY A 179 14.64 -10.64 -8.03
CA GLY A 179 13.70 -11.21 -7.08
C GLY A 179 13.06 -10.20 -6.10
N VAL A 180 13.57 -8.95 -6.07
CA VAL A 180 13.01 -7.89 -5.19
C VAL A 180 12.13 -6.90 -5.92
N VAL A 181 12.14 -6.92 -7.27
CA VAL A 181 11.35 -5.98 -8.10
C VAL A 181 10.41 -6.71 -9.09
N PRO A 182 9.75 -7.81 -8.69
CA PRO A 182 8.97 -8.63 -9.61
C PRO A 182 7.79 -7.87 -10.23
N ILE A 183 7.17 -6.97 -9.48
CA ILE A 183 6.03 -6.15 -9.93
C ILE A 183 6.47 -5.20 -11.04
N LEU A 184 7.56 -4.47 -10.84
CA LEU A 184 8.11 -3.56 -11.84
C LEU A 184 8.52 -4.31 -13.12
N LEU A 185 9.19 -5.45 -12.98
CA LEU A 185 9.61 -6.25 -14.13
C LEU A 185 8.41 -6.86 -14.87
N GLY A 186 7.39 -7.32 -14.16
CA GLY A 186 6.14 -7.80 -14.75
C GLY A 186 5.41 -6.70 -15.52
N LEU A 187 5.36 -5.48 -14.96
CA LEU A 187 4.83 -4.30 -15.65
C LEU A 187 5.57 -4.02 -16.95
N ILE A 188 6.90 -4.00 -16.92
CA ILE A 188 7.73 -3.76 -18.09
C ILE A 188 7.50 -4.84 -19.18
N VAL A 189 7.47 -6.11 -18.77
CA VAL A 189 7.21 -7.23 -19.71
C VAL A 189 5.82 -7.11 -20.32
N GLY A 190 4.78 -6.87 -19.51
CA GLY A 190 3.41 -6.69 -20.00
C GLY A 190 3.27 -5.50 -20.94
N TYR A 191 3.94 -4.39 -20.62
CA TYR A 191 3.95 -3.20 -21.47
C TYR A 191 4.62 -3.46 -22.82
N ILE A 192 5.83 -4.04 -22.83
CA ILE A 192 6.56 -4.40 -24.05
C ILE A 192 5.76 -5.43 -24.86
N PHE A 193 5.15 -6.42 -24.21
CA PHE A 193 4.30 -7.39 -24.88
C PHE A 193 3.07 -6.74 -25.54
N SER A 194 2.45 -5.76 -24.87
CA SER A 194 1.32 -4.99 -25.43
C SER A 194 1.72 -4.24 -26.71
N LEU A 195 2.92 -3.64 -26.71
CA LEU A 195 3.47 -2.99 -27.92
C LEU A 195 3.73 -3.98 -29.04
N ALA A 196 4.39 -5.10 -28.75
CA ALA A 196 4.69 -6.15 -29.73
C ALA A 196 3.40 -6.74 -30.32
N LEU A 197 2.42 -7.05 -29.47
CA LEU A 197 1.12 -7.56 -29.90
C LEU A 197 0.39 -6.54 -30.78
N GLY A 198 0.47 -5.25 -30.44
CA GLY A 198 -0.10 -4.17 -31.25
C GLY A 198 0.48 -4.10 -32.66
N LEU A 199 1.81 -4.21 -32.77
CA LEU A 199 2.50 -4.25 -34.06
C LEU A 199 2.12 -5.48 -34.90
N LEU A 200 1.95 -6.64 -34.27
CA LEU A 200 1.59 -7.89 -34.95
C LEU A 200 0.13 -7.94 -35.42
N THR A 201 -0.78 -7.33 -34.66
CA THR A 201 -2.23 -7.42 -34.90
C THR A 201 -2.82 -6.18 -35.58
N GLY A 202 -2.05 -5.10 -35.70
CA GLY A 202 -2.53 -3.80 -36.19
C GLY A 202 -3.44 -3.04 -35.22
N HIS A 203 -3.57 -3.52 -33.97
CA HIS A 203 -4.32 -2.86 -32.91
C HIS A 203 -3.40 -2.03 -32.03
N SER A 204 -3.80 -0.78 -31.69
CA SER A 204 -3.04 0.04 -30.75
C SER A 204 -3.54 -0.21 -29.33
N PHE A 205 -2.73 -0.91 -28.52
CA PHE A 205 -3.02 -1.13 -27.08
C PHE A 205 -2.38 -0.06 -26.19
N VAL A 206 -1.39 0.68 -26.70
CA VAL A 206 -0.66 1.73 -25.99
C VAL A 206 -0.82 3.04 -26.74
N ASN A 207 -1.18 4.11 -26.03
CA ASN A 207 -1.30 5.45 -26.60
C ASN A 207 -0.12 6.33 -26.17
N PHE A 208 0.71 6.74 -27.11
CA PHE A 208 1.86 7.61 -26.87
C PHE A 208 1.57 9.10 -27.05
N SER A 209 0.33 9.51 -27.36
CA SER A 209 0.01 10.91 -27.62
C SER A 209 0.33 11.80 -26.40
N GLU A 210 -0.04 11.37 -25.22
CA GLU A 210 0.26 12.08 -23.95
C GLU A 210 1.76 12.11 -23.68
N VAL A 211 2.46 10.99 -23.92
CA VAL A 211 3.93 10.92 -23.73
C VAL A 211 4.65 11.87 -24.67
N SER A 212 4.20 11.98 -25.92
CA SER A 212 4.80 12.91 -26.87
C SER A 212 4.54 14.37 -26.51
N ALA A 213 3.35 14.69 -26.02
CA ALA A 213 2.93 16.03 -25.65
C ALA A 213 3.52 16.50 -24.30
N ALA A 214 3.80 15.58 -23.38
CA ALA A 214 4.30 15.94 -22.03
C ALA A 214 5.66 16.64 -22.05
N HIS A 215 5.86 17.57 -21.14
CA HIS A 215 7.14 18.23 -20.93
C HIS A 215 8.11 17.34 -20.14
N TRP A 216 9.41 17.54 -20.30
CA TRP A 216 10.42 16.85 -19.49
C TRP A 216 10.36 17.25 -18.01
N VAL A 217 10.19 18.55 -17.74
CA VAL A 217 10.02 19.08 -16.39
C VAL A 217 8.61 19.63 -16.27
N GLN A 218 7.85 19.08 -15.33
CA GLN A 218 6.46 19.44 -15.09
C GLN A 218 6.19 19.31 -13.59
N VAL A 219 5.49 20.29 -13.02
CA VAL A 219 4.99 20.18 -11.64
C VAL A 219 3.87 19.13 -11.64
N PRO A 220 3.88 18.17 -10.69
CA PRO A 220 2.76 17.25 -10.53
C PRO A 220 1.43 17.99 -10.34
N ASN A 221 0.35 17.41 -10.82
CA ASN A 221 -0.99 18.00 -10.69
C ASN A 221 -1.50 17.82 -9.25
N PHE A 222 -0.93 18.60 -8.31
CA PHE A 222 -1.35 18.55 -6.91
C PHE A 222 -2.81 19.01 -6.75
N ASP A 223 -3.49 18.41 -5.75
CA ASP A 223 -4.82 18.80 -5.31
C ASP A 223 -4.74 19.33 -3.87
N ILE A 224 -4.30 20.57 -3.71
CA ILE A 224 -4.04 21.19 -2.41
C ILE A 224 -5.30 21.89 -1.88
N PRO A 225 -5.75 21.58 -0.65
CA PRO A 225 -6.87 22.27 -0.02
C PRO A 225 -6.66 23.78 0.03
N PHE A 226 -7.72 24.57 -0.20
CA PHE A 226 -7.74 26.03 -0.25
C PHE A 226 -6.97 26.68 -1.40
N VAL A 227 -6.20 25.93 -2.19
CA VAL A 227 -5.48 26.39 -3.38
C VAL A 227 -6.20 25.92 -4.63
N ASP A 228 -6.34 24.60 -4.80
CA ASP A 228 -6.92 23.99 -6.00
C ASP A 228 -8.43 23.75 -5.85
N TYR A 229 -8.91 23.62 -4.61
CA TYR A 229 -10.35 23.50 -4.32
C TYR A 229 -10.73 24.17 -2.99
N SER A 230 -12.00 24.63 -2.92
CA SER A 230 -12.58 25.15 -1.68
C SER A 230 -12.76 24.04 -0.67
N PHE A 231 -12.33 24.25 0.57
CA PHE A 231 -12.48 23.27 1.62
C PHE A 231 -13.97 23.02 1.93
N LYS A 232 -14.38 21.75 1.78
CA LYS A 232 -15.66 21.23 2.21
C LYS A 232 -15.39 19.99 3.05
N LEU A 233 -16.11 19.82 4.16
CA LEU A 233 -15.99 18.63 4.98
C LEU A 233 -16.70 17.44 4.32
N TYR A 234 -16.03 16.29 4.24
CA TYR A 234 -16.56 15.03 3.74
C TYR A 234 -16.58 13.96 4.85
N PRO A 235 -17.62 13.95 5.73
CA PRO A 235 -17.68 13.02 6.85
C PRO A 235 -17.69 11.55 6.42
N SER A 236 -18.32 11.24 5.27
CA SER A 236 -18.30 9.89 4.68
C SER A 236 -16.90 9.41 4.37
N ALA A 237 -16.02 10.27 3.83
CA ALA A 237 -14.64 9.93 3.54
C ALA A 237 -13.84 9.66 4.82
N ILE A 238 -14.04 10.49 5.84
CA ILE A 238 -13.40 10.30 7.15
C ILE A 238 -13.81 8.96 7.76
N LEU A 239 -15.11 8.67 7.83
CA LEU A 239 -15.61 7.43 8.44
C LEU A 239 -15.28 6.18 7.62
N THR A 240 -15.12 6.31 6.31
CA THR A 240 -14.74 5.19 5.45
C THR A 240 -13.24 4.90 5.52
N MET A 241 -12.39 5.92 5.59
CA MET A 241 -10.94 5.72 5.51
C MET A 241 -10.25 5.64 6.88
N ALA A 242 -10.73 6.36 7.90
CA ALA A 242 -10.12 6.35 9.23
C ALA A 242 -10.04 4.95 9.88
N PRO A 243 -11.05 4.06 9.81
CA PRO A 243 -10.93 2.71 10.37
C PRO A 243 -9.86 1.84 9.69
N ILE A 244 -9.56 2.10 8.41
CA ILE A 244 -8.53 1.35 7.67
C ILE A 244 -7.13 1.64 8.25
N ALA A 245 -6.94 2.79 8.90
CA ALA A 245 -5.68 3.12 9.57
C ALA A 245 -5.30 2.08 10.64
N PHE A 246 -6.25 1.47 11.34
CA PHE A 246 -5.95 0.41 12.30
C PHE A 246 -5.35 -0.84 11.63
N VAL A 247 -5.77 -1.13 10.41
CA VAL A 247 -5.24 -2.26 9.64
C VAL A 247 -3.82 -1.98 9.20
N THR A 248 -3.57 -0.79 8.64
CA THR A 248 -2.22 -0.40 8.21
C THR A 248 -1.25 -0.23 9.37
N MET A 249 -1.73 0.11 10.58
CA MET A 249 -0.92 0.05 11.80
C MET A 249 -0.44 -1.36 12.12
N THR A 250 -1.28 -2.38 11.95
CA THR A 250 -0.85 -3.78 12.19
C THR A 250 0.18 -4.25 11.18
N GLU A 251 0.04 -3.82 9.92
CA GLU A 251 1.07 -4.02 8.88
C GLU A 251 2.39 -3.35 9.29
N HIS A 252 2.34 -2.10 9.74
CA HIS A 252 3.50 -1.37 10.24
C HIS A 252 4.18 -2.10 11.41
N PHE A 253 3.41 -2.66 12.37
CA PHE A 253 3.99 -3.45 13.47
C PHE A 253 4.71 -4.69 12.95
N GLY A 254 4.14 -5.38 11.98
CA GLY A 254 4.79 -6.51 11.31
C GLY A 254 6.11 -6.11 10.66
N HIS A 255 6.14 -4.99 9.96
CA HIS A 255 7.36 -4.43 9.36
C HIS A 255 8.42 -4.07 10.39
N LEU A 256 8.03 -3.45 11.52
CA LEU A 256 8.97 -3.17 12.62
C LEU A 256 9.55 -4.44 13.23
N MET A 257 8.74 -5.50 13.40
CA MET A 257 9.25 -6.79 13.91
C MET A 257 10.30 -7.39 12.98
N VAL A 258 10.09 -7.33 11.66
CA VAL A 258 11.08 -7.80 10.68
C VAL A 258 12.33 -6.92 10.73
N LEU A 259 12.19 -5.61 10.77
CA LEU A 259 13.31 -4.67 10.90
C LEU A 259 14.10 -4.90 12.19
N ASN A 260 13.43 -5.13 13.33
CA ASN A 260 14.08 -5.48 14.60
C ASN A 260 14.97 -6.72 14.45
N SER A 261 14.45 -7.75 13.77
CA SER A 261 15.19 -8.99 13.53
C SER A 261 16.39 -8.78 12.59
N LEU A 262 16.25 -7.97 11.54
CA LEU A 262 17.30 -7.72 10.56
C LEU A 262 18.45 -6.86 11.11
N THR A 263 18.11 -5.85 11.92
CA THR A 263 19.07 -4.86 12.44
C THR A 263 19.57 -5.18 13.86
N GLU A 264 19.01 -6.22 14.49
CA GLU A 264 19.26 -6.59 15.90
C GLU A 264 18.99 -5.42 16.86
N ARG A 265 17.96 -4.59 16.56
CA ARG A 265 17.54 -3.43 17.34
C ARG A 265 16.09 -3.57 17.79
N ASP A 266 15.68 -2.92 18.87
CA ASP A 266 14.28 -2.89 19.34
C ASP A 266 13.67 -1.52 19.08
N TYR A 267 13.08 -1.34 17.89
CA TYR A 267 12.42 -0.09 17.49
C TYR A 267 11.12 0.19 18.23
N PHE A 268 10.57 -0.79 18.93
CA PHE A 268 9.44 -0.56 19.82
C PHE A 268 9.84 0.22 21.08
N LYS A 269 11.16 0.18 21.44
CA LYS A 269 11.70 0.92 22.59
C LYS A 269 12.44 2.17 22.15
N ASP A 270 13.27 2.09 21.11
CA ASP A 270 14.10 3.20 20.61
C ASP A 270 14.05 3.30 19.08
N PRO A 271 13.42 4.34 18.52
CA PRO A 271 12.93 5.57 19.12
C PRO A 271 11.61 5.46 19.90
N GLY A 272 10.94 4.33 19.89
CA GLY A 272 9.66 4.07 20.52
C GLY A 272 8.51 4.00 19.51
N LEU A 273 7.52 3.17 19.83
CA LEU A 273 6.37 2.94 18.95
C LEU A 273 5.55 4.21 18.69
N ASP A 274 5.49 5.11 19.67
CA ASP A 274 4.85 6.42 19.53
C ASP A 274 5.50 7.28 18.44
N HIS A 275 6.83 7.26 18.33
CA HIS A 275 7.55 7.98 17.28
C HIS A 275 7.32 7.34 15.91
N THR A 276 7.29 6.00 15.80
CA THR A 276 7.06 5.33 14.51
C THR A 276 5.66 5.61 13.98
N LEU A 277 4.64 5.48 14.84
CA LEU A 277 3.26 5.80 14.50
C LEU A 277 3.08 7.29 14.15
N THR A 278 3.77 8.19 14.88
CA THR A 278 3.75 9.62 14.54
C THR A 278 4.36 9.86 13.15
N GLY A 279 5.45 9.16 12.82
CA GLY A 279 6.09 9.25 11.51
C GLY A 279 5.17 8.81 10.37
N ASP A 280 4.50 7.65 10.51
CA ASP A 280 3.54 7.14 9.54
C ASP A 280 2.33 8.07 9.42
N GLY A 281 1.78 8.55 10.55
CA GLY A 281 0.64 9.45 10.57
C GLY A 281 0.94 10.77 9.85
N LEU A 282 2.10 11.38 10.10
CA LEU A 282 2.52 12.58 9.40
C LEU A 282 2.75 12.33 7.90
N ALA A 283 3.33 11.19 7.53
CA ALA A 283 3.49 10.81 6.13
C ALA A 283 2.13 10.69 5.41
N GLN A 284 1.11 10.11 6.06
CA GLN A 284 -0.25 10.03 5.50
C GLN A 284 -0.92 11.42 5.39
N ILE A 285 -0.75 12.29 6.40
CA ILE A 285 -1.29 13.67 6.35
C ILE A 285 -0.65 14.44 5.19
N ILE A 286 0.68 14.33 5.02
CA ILE A 286 1.40 14.93 3.91
C ILE A 286 0.86 14.40 2.58
N ALA A 287 0.69 13.09 2.44
CA ALA A 287 0.14 12.49 1.23
C ALA A 287 -1.25 13.04 0.91
N GLY A 288 -2.17 13.04 1.89
CA GLY A 288 -3.51 13.59 1.71
C GLY A 288 -3.52 15.09 1.41
N PHE A 289 -2.61 15.87 2.00
CA PHE A 289 -2.51 17.29 1.74
C PHE A 289 -2.17 17.61 0.27
N PHE A 290 -1.37 16.77 -0.38
CA PHE A 290 -1.04 16.92 -1.80
C PHE A 290 -1.99 16.17 -2.75
N GLY A 291 -3.06 15.56 -2.25
CA GLY A 291 -4.01 14.78 -3.06
C GLY A 291 -3.51 13.37 -3.43
N ALA A 292 -2.49 12.86 -2.75
CA ALA A 292 -1.98 11.51 -2.97
C ALA A 292 -2.76 10.45 -2.18
N PRO A 293 -2.66 9.16 -2.61
CA PRO A 293 -3.09 8.04 -1.78
C PRO A 293 -2.40 8.03 -0.41
N PRO A 294 -3.07 7.53 0.66
CA PRO A 294 -2.43 7.30 1.95
C PRO A 294 -1.19 6.43 1.79
N VAL A 295 -0.14 6.72 2.58
CA VAL A 295 1.12 5.97 2.55
C VAL A 295 1.26 5.09 3.79
N THR A 296 2.03 4.00 3.65
CA THR A 296 2.41 3.07 4.73
C THR A 296 3.84 2.61 4.54
N SER A 297 4.44 2.01 5.58
CA SER A 297 5.77 1.40 5.46
C SER A 297 5.75 0.22 4.47
N TYR A 298 6.84 0.05 3.68
CA TYR A 298 6.90 -0.93 2.60
C TYR A 298 7.74 -2.16 2.92
N GLY A 299 7.11 -3.34 2.82
CA GLY A 299 7.76 -4.64 2.95
C GLY A 299 8.75 -4.93 1.84
N GLU A 300 8.53 -4.44 0.61
CA GLU A 300 9.43 -4.58 -0.53
C GLU A 300 10.82 -3.99 -0.23
N ASN A 301 10.86 -2.80 0.37
CA ASN A 301 12.12 -2.17 0.76
C ASN A 301 12.81 -2.94 1.90
N ILE A 302 12.05 -3.52 2.82
CA ILE A 302 12.59 -4.40 3.86
C ILE A 302 13.17 -5.67 3.24
N GLY A 303 12.52 -6.22 2.21
CA GLY A 303 13.04 -7.34 1.41
C GLY A 303 14.38 -7.02 0.74
N VAL A 304 14.53 -5.81 0.18
CA VAL A 304 15.81 -5.32 -0.35
C VAL A 304 16.89 -5.31 0.73
N MET A 305 16.58 -4.78 1.92
CA MET A 305 17.51 -4.73 3.04
C MET A 305 17.95 -6.14 3.48
N ALA A 306 17.01 -7.07 3.57
CA ALA A 306 17.28 -8.45 3.95
C ALA A 306 18.26 -9.14 2.99
N LEU A 307 18.13 -8.87 1.68
CA LEU A 307 18.99 -9.46 0.64
C LEU A 307 20.31 -8.75 0.48
N SER A 308 20.32 -7.41 0.52
CA SER A 308 21.53 -6.60 0.30
C SER A 308 22.43 -6.53 1.54
N LYS A 309 21.85 -6.75 2.73
CA LYS A 309 22.48 -6.53 4.04
C LYS A 309 22.92 -5.06 4.24
N VAL A 310 22.16 -4.13 3.64
CA VAL A 310 22.35 -2.69 3.74
C VAL A 310 21.13 -2.11 4.44
N TYR A 311 21.33 -1.58 5.64
CA TYR A 311 20.26 -1.07 6.51
C TYR A 311 20.30 0.45 6.66
N SER A 312 21.16 1.13 5.90
CA SER A 312 21.45 2.55 6.02
C SER A 312 20.20 3.45 5.78
N VAL A 313 19.90 4.30 6.75
CA VAL A 313 18.85 5.32 6.63
C VAL A 313 19.19 6.37 5.55
N TYR A 314 20.47 6.58 5.26
CA TYR A 314 20.92 7.49 4.20
C TYR A 314 20.58 6.95 2.81
N VAL A 315 20.61 5.63 2.64
CA VAL A 315 20.18 4.96 1.40
C VAL A 315 18.68 5.14 1.20
N ILE A 316 17.88 4.97 2.25
CA ILE A 316 16.43 5.20 2.22
C ILE A 316 16.12 6.68 1.95
N SER A 317 16.83 7.61 2.62
CA SER A 317 16.70 9.06 2.35
C SER A 317 17.04 9.39 0.89
N GLY A 318 18.11 8.81 0.36
CA GLY A 318 18.49 8.98 -1.04
C GLY A 318 17.41 8.50 -2.01
N ALA A 319 16.80 7.33 -1.75
CA ALA A 319 15.68 6.82 -2.54
C ALA A 319 14.47 7.77 -2.48
N ALA A 320 14.17 8.32 -1.30
CA ALA A 320 13.09 9.28 -1.10
C ALA A 320 13.33 10.59 -1.88
N VAL A 321 14.55 11.13 -1.82
CA VAL A 321 14.91 12.33 -2.59
C VAL A 321 14.81 12.07 -4.10
N ILE A 322 15.28 10.91 -4.58
CA ILE A 322 15.18 10.55 -5.99
C ILE A 322 13.71 10.44 -6.41
N ALA A 323 12.84 9.85 -5.58
CA ALA A 323 11.40 9.76 -5.86
C ALA A 323 10.76 11.16 -6.01
N VAL A 324 11.09 12.09 -5.08
CA VAL A 324 10.64 13.49 -5.19
C VAL A 324 11.12 14.11 -6.50
N VAL A 325 12.39 13.95 -6.86
CA VAL A 325 12.93 14.53 -8.12
C VAL A 325 12.25 13.90 -9.34
N MET A 326 12.04 12.57 -9.34
CA MET A 326 11.39 11.86 -10.45
C MET A 326 9.92 12.26 -10.64
N SER A 327 9.24 12.70 -9.60
CA SER A 327 7.85 13.17 -9.69
C SER A 327 7.69 14.42 -10.59
N PHE A 328 8.76 15.19 -10.77
CA PHE A 328 8.76 16.36 -11.67
C PHE A 328 9.12 16.00 -13.13
N ILE A 329 9.32 14.71 -13.45
CA ILE A 329 9.56 14.28 -14.83
C ILE A 329 8.22 14.00 -15.51
N GLY A 330 7.64 14.98 -16.21
CA GLY A 330 6.34 14.87 -16.85
C GLY A 330 6.25 13.72 -17.87
N LYS A 331 7.34 13.47 -18.62
CA LYS A 331 7.44 12.29 -19.53
C LYS A 331 7.25 10.97 -18.80
N LEU A 332 7.73 10.86 -17.56
CA LEU A 332 7.57 9.64 -16.73
C LEU A 332 6.12 9.47 -16.31
N SER A 333 5.45 10.52 -15.82
CA SER A 333 4.03 10.46 -15.48
C SER A 333 3.18 10.08 -16.70
N ALA A 334 3.39 10.71 -17.86
CA ALA A 334 2.68 10.38 -19.07
C ALA A 334 2.94 8.93 -19.54
N LEU A 335 4.17 8.42 -19.37
CA LEU A 335 4.49 7.01 -19.68
C LEU A 335 3.70 6.06 -18.76
N LEU A 336 3.59 6.37 -17.48
CA LEU A 336 2.82 5.57 -16.51
C LEU A 336 1.32 5.58 -16.85
N HIS A 337 0.78 6.70 -17.29
CA HIS A 337 -0.61 6.78 -17.75
C HIS A 337 -0.86 6.01 -19.06
N SER A 338 0.15 5.78 -19.88
CA SER A 338 0.04 5.00 -21.13
C SER A 338 -0.01 3.48 -20.90
N ILE A 339 0.11 2.99 -19.65
CA ILE A 339 0.07 1.55 -19.33
C ILE A 339 -1.33 1.01 -19.62
N PRO A 340 -1.45 -0.03 -20.48
CA PRO A 340 -2.75 -0.62 -20.80
C PRO A 340 -3.43 -1.25 -19.58
N THR A 341 -4.75 -1.06 -19.45
CA THR A 341 -5.56 -1.65 -18.38
C THR A 341 -5.33 -3.16 -18.19
N PRO A 342 -5.21 -4.01 -19.25
CA PRO A 342 -4.92 -5.43 -19.07
C PRO A 342 -3.58 -5.73 -18.39
N VAL A 343 -2.56 -4.88 -18.56
CA VAL A 343 -1.29 -5.00 -17.83
C VAL A 343 -1.53 -4.78 -16.33
N LEU A 344 -2.29 -3.72 -15.99
CA LEU A 344 -2.68 -3.44 -14.61
C LEU A 344 -3.52 -4.57 -14.02
N GLY A 345 -4.44 -5.16 -14.80
CA GLY A 345 -5.24 -6.31 -14.40
C GLY A 345 -4.39 -7.53 -14.03
N GLY A 346 -3.40 -7.87 -14.86
CA GLY A 346 -2.46 -8.97 -14.59
C GLY A 346 -1.64 -8.75 -13.31
N LEU A 347 -1.13 -7.52 -13.12
CA LEU A 347 -0.44 -7.12 -11.89
C LEU A 347 -1.35 -7.21 -10.66
N SER A 348 -2.58 -6.70 -10.78
CA SER A 348 -3.55 -6.64 -9.68
C SER A 348 -3.97 -8.03 -9.22
N ILE A 349 -4.15 -9.00 -10.13
CA ILE A 349 -4.42 -10.41 -9.76
C ILE A 349 -3.30 -10.95 -8.86
N ALA A 350 -2.03 -10.75 -9.25
CA ALA A 350 -0.90 -11.20 -8.44
C ALA A 350 -0.87 -10.52 -7.08
N LEU A 351 -0.99 -9.19 -7.04
CA LEU A 351 -0.87 -8.39 -5.82
C LEU A 351 -2.01 -8.63 -4.84
N PHE A 352 -3.26 -8.56 -5.31
CA PHE A 352 -4.41 -8.76 -4.42
C PHE A 352 -4.45 -10.19 -3.89
N GLY A 353 -4.01 -11.18 -4.70
CA GLY A 353 -3.82 -12.55 -4.25
C GLY A 353 -2.78 -12.68 -3.14
N VAL A 354 -1.63 -12.02 -3.27
CA VAL A 354 -0.57 -12.02 -2.25
C VAL A 354 -1.04 -11.31 -0.96
N ILE A 355 -1.77 -10.19 -1.08
CA ILE A 355 -2.34 -9.51 0.09
C ILE A 355 -3.32 -10.43 0.83
N ALA A 356 -4.24 -11.07 0.11
CA ALA A 356 -5.19 -12.01 0.73
C ALA A 356 -4.47 -13.20 1.40
N ALA A 357 -3.45 -13.76 0.74
CA ALA A 357 -2.63 -14.83 1.30
C ALA A 357 -1.85 -14.39 2.55
N SER A 358 -1.43 -13.12 2.63
CA SER A 358 -0.77 -12.56 3.82
C SER A 358 -1.72 -12.51 5.02
N GLY A 359 -2.99 -12.18 4.82
CA GLY A 359 -4.00 -12.27 5.86
C GLY A 359 -4.21 -13.71 6.37
N LEU A 360 -4.27 -14.68 5.45
CA LEU A 360 -4.34 -16.10 5.81
C LEU A 360 -3.09 -16.55 6.60
N LYS A 361 -1.91 -16.10 6.17
CA LYS A 361 -0.65 -16.40 6.85
C LYS A 361 -0.67 -15.98 8.33
N ILE A 362 -1.22 -14.79 8.65
CA ILE A 362 -1.37 -14.32 10.04
C ILE A 362 -2.19 -15.31 10.87
N LEU A 363 -3.30 -15.83 10.34
CA LEU A 363 -4.13 -16.80 11.06
C LEU A 363 -3.37 -18.11 11.34
N VAL A 364 -2.60 -18.60 10.36
CA VAL A 364 -1.81 -19.82 10.46
C VAL A 364 -0.64 -19.64 11.45
N GLU A 365 0.10 -18.55 11.37
CA GLU A 365 1.25 -18.27 12.25
C GLU A 365 0.86 -18.14 13.72
N HIS A 366 -0.32 -17.56 13.99
CA HIS A 366 -0.86 -17.44 15.34
C HIS A 366 -1.69 -18.65 15.77
N LYS A 367 -1.73 -19.72 14.94
CA LYS A 367 -2.45 -20.97 15.24
C LYS A 367 -3.89 -20.73 15.67
N ILE A 368 -4.59 -19.84 14.94
CA ILE A 368 -5.99 -19.53 15.26
C ILE A 368 -6.84 -20.78 15.12
N ASP A 369 -7.48 -21.13 16.23
CA ASP A 369 -8.38 -22.29 16.28
C ASP A 369 -9.78 -21.89 15.79
N PHE A 370 -10.26 -22.53 14.71
CA PHE A 370 -11.58 -22.33 14.15
C PHE A 370 -12.65 -23.32 14.68
N ASP A 371 -12.26 -24.29 15.49
CA ASP A 371 -13.22 -25.08 16.28
C ASP A 371 -13.83 -24.20 17.39
N ASN A 372 -13.10 -23.16 17.79
CA ASN A 372 -13.64 -22.09 18.63
C ASN A 372 -14.71 -21.28 17.86
N LYS A 373 -15.98 -21.43 18.29
CA LYS A 373 -17.15 -20.77 17.68
C LYS A 373 -17.01 -19.25 17.60
N LYS A 374 -16.38 -18.59 18.59
CA LYS A 374 -16.11 -17.15 18.59
C LYS A 374 -15.23 -16.78 17.40
N ASN A 375 -14.11 -17.47 17.21
CA ASN A 375 -13.17 -17.21 16.11
C ASN A 375 -13.84 -17.43 14.76
N LEU A 376 -14.56 -18.56 14.61
CA LEU A 376 -15.27 -18.88 13.38
C LEU A 376 -16.26 -17.77 12.99
N LEU A 377 -17.08 -17.32 13.95
CA LEU A 377 -18.10 -16.28 13.70
C LEU A 377 -17.46 -14.94 13.34
N ILE A 378 -16.40 -14.51 14.06
CA ILE A 378 -15.71 -13.26 13.78
C ILE A 378 -15.15 -13.26 12.37
N ALA A 379 -14.39 -14.32 12.00
CA ALA A 379 -13.81 -14.43 10.67
C ALA A 379 -14.89 -14.47 9.58
N SER A 380 -15.96 -15.24 9.78
CA SER A 380 -17.06 -15.36 8.81
C SER A 380 -17.76 -14.02 8.55
N VAL A 381 -18.07 -13.28 9.62
CA VAL A 381 -18.73 -11.97 9.48
C VAL A 381 -17.81 -10.96 8.78
N ILE A 382 -16.52 -10.90 9.16
CA ILE A 382 -15.56 -9.99 8.52
C ILE A 382 -15.45 -10.31 7.03
N LEU A 383 -15.25 -11.57 6.67
CA LEU A 383 -15.06 -11.98 5.27
C LEU A 383 -16.30 -11.69 4.43
N VAL A 384 -17.48 -12.10 4.89
CA VAL A 384 -18.72 -11.94 4.10
C VAL A 384 -19.12 -10.47 4.01
N SER A 385 -19.06 -9.71 5.12
CA SER A 385 -19.42 -8.28 5.09
C SER A 385 -18.44 -7.46 4.26
N GLY A 386 -17.14 -7.76 4.35
CA GLY A 386 -16.11 -7.00 3.65
C GLY A 386 -16.06 -7.31 2.15
N ILE A 387 -16.03 -8.59 1.76
CA ILE A 387 -15.99 -9.01 0.35
C ILE A 387 -17.32 -8.72 -0.33
N GLY A 388 -18.44 -8.93 0.38
CA GLY A 388 -19.79 -8.63 -0.10
C GLY A 388 -20.10 -7.13 -0.19
N GLY A 389 -19.20 -6.26 0.30
CA GLY A 389 -19.37 -4.81 0.22
C GLY A 389 -20.53 -4.28 1.08
N LEU A 390 -20.71 -4.87 2.29
CA LEU A 390 -21.78 -4.42 3.20
C LEU A 390 -21.66 -2.91 3.47
N MET A 391 -22.72 -2.18 3.20
CA MET A 391 -22.82 -0.74 3.40
C MET A 391 -23.70 -0.43 4.62
N ILE A 392 -23.23 0.46 5.47
CA ILE A 392 -24.02 1.09 6.53
C ILE A 392 -24.30 2.52 6.08
N ASP A 393 -25.58 2.87 5.87
CA ASP A 393 -26.03 4.22 5.53
C ASP A 393 -26.70 4.86 6.76
N LEU A 394 -26.09 5.94 7.24
CA LEU A 394 -26.56 6.72 8.39
C LEU A 394 -27.08 8.08 7.92
N GLY A 395 -28.09 8.07 7.02
CA GLY A 395 -28.70 9.31 6.53
C GLY A 395 -27.81 10.11 5.57
N GLY A 396 -27.19 9.44 4.61
CA GLY A 396 -26.24 10.02 3.64
C GLY A 396 -24.78 9.87 4.03
N LEU A 397 -24.51 9.30 5.20
CA LEU A 397 -23.16 8.96 5.67
C LEU A 397 -22.92 7.47 5.41
N GLN A 398 -22.18 7.15 4.35
CA GLN A 398 -21.96 5.78 3.92
C GLN A 398 -20.60 5.24 4.41
N ILE A 399 -20.64 4.09 5.10
CA ILE A 399 -19.47 3.33 5.51
C ILE A 399 -19.55 1.99 4.79
N THR A 400 -18.53 1.61 4.04
CA THR A 400 -18.60 0.42 3.19
C THR A 400 -17.37 -0.48 3.28
N GLY A 401 -17.54 -1.75 2.87
CA GLY A 401 -16.46 -2.70 2.59
C GLY A 401 -15.53 -2.93 3.76
N VAL A 402 -14.23 -2.63 3.57
CA VAL A 402 -13.18 -2.86 4.56
C VAL A 402 -13.44 -2.13 5.88
N ALA A 403 -13.93 -0.88 5.82
CA ALA A 403 -14.23 -0.11 7.04
C ALA A 403 -15.33 -0.76 7.87
N THR A 404 -16.44 -1.14 7.23
CA THR A 404 -17.58 -1.83 7.89
C THR A 404 -17.13 -3.16 8.50
N SER A 405 -16.39 -3.99 7.76
CA SER A 405 -15.88 -5.27 8.24
C SER A 405 -14.89 -5.11 9.40
N THR A 406 -14.06 -4.07 9.37
CA THR A 406 -13.13 -3.74 10.46
C THR A 406 -13.89 -3.39 11.74
N ILE A 407 -14.86 -2.50 11.65
CA ILE A 407 -15.69 -2.10 12.82
C ILE A 407 -16.43 -3.31 13.38
N LEU A 408 -17.10 -4.10 12.50
CA LEU A 408 -17.80 -5.30 12.94
C LEU A 408 -16.88 -6.31 13.61
N GLY A 409 -15.70 -6.56 13.05
CA GLY A 409 -14.71 -7.49 13.60
C GLY A 409 -14.26 -7.09 15.00
N ILE A 410 -13.90 -5.82 15.18
CA ILE A 410 -13.49 -5.26 16.48
C ILE A 410 -14.64 -5.36 17.49
N VAL A 411 -15.83 -4.95 17.13
CA VAL A 411 -17.00 -4.97 18.02
C VAL A 411 -17.35 -6.40 18.42
N LEU A 412 -17.43 -7.32 17.46
CA LEU A 412 -17.73 -8.74 17.76
C LEU A 412 -16.69 -9.36 18.68
N TYR A 413 -15.40 -9.09 18.45
CA TYR A 413 -14.36 -9.61 19.32
C TYR A 413 -14.53 -9.16 20.78
N GLN A 414 -14.95 -7.92 21.01
CA GLN A 414 -15.14 -7.36 22.36
C GLN A 414 -16.41 -7.86 23.04
N ILE A 415 -17.51 -8.10 22.30
CA ILE A 415 -18.81 -8.45 22.90
C ILE A 415 -19.07 -9.95 22.99
N LEU A 416 -18.45 -10.77 22.11
CA LEU A 416 -18.67 -12.22 22.14
C LEU A 416 -17.90 -12.86 23.31
N PRO A 417 -18.57 -13.72 24.11
CA PRO A 417 -17.93 -14.40 25.23
C PRO A 417 -16.87 -15.41 24.74
N GLU A 418 -15.87 -15.67 25.59
CA GLU A 418 -14.98 -16.81 25.37
C GLU A 418 -15.77 -18.11 25.57
N PRO A 419 -15.53 -19.16 24.76
CA PRO A 419 -16.17 -20.48 24.96
C PRO A 419 -15.83 -21.00 26.34
N LYS A 420 -16.80 -21.63 26.98
CA LYS A 420 -16.54 -22.36 28.24
C LYS A 420 -15.68 -23.58 27.94
N ALA A 421 -14.73 -23.89 28.83
CA ALA A 421 -13.80 -25.02 28.69
C ALA A 421 -14.48 -26.40 28.53
N ASP A 422 -15.78 -26.50 28.81
CA ASP A 422 -16.57 -27.75 28.74
C ASP A 422 -17.27 -27.94 27.37
N GLU A 423 -17.11 -27.04 26.39
CA GLU A 423 -17.76 -27.10 25.07
C GLU A 423 -16.74 -27.20 23.90
N ALA A 424 -15.47 -27.46 24.19
CA ALA A 424 -14.41 -27.63 23.21
C ALA A 424 -14.11 -29.10 22.89
#